data_13aa12a09eb36907cd440e9f2c0c6daf
#
_entry.id   13aa12a09eb36907cd440e9f2c0c6daf
#
_cell.length_a   1.000
_cell.length_b   1.000
_cell.length_c   1.000
_cell.angle_alpha   90.00
_cell.angle_beta   90.00
_cell.angle_gamma   90.00
#
_symmetry.space_group_name_H-M   'P 1'
#
loop_
_entity.id
_entity.type
_entity.pdbx_description
1 polymer ?
#
loop_
_entity_poly.entity_id
_entity_poly.type
_entity_poly.pdbx_seq_one_letter_code
_entity_poly.pdbx_strand_id
1 'polypeptide(L)'
;MNRTVFLLPAQASYRTAGGLDVARTVTHFPGGAALDHLIDLLDRRRGVVLSSGTTVPGRYESFDMGFADPPLALETVGTRFVLKALNTRGEVLVAFLGATLRDPAFEITETSATRLSGNILRGEAPVDEDQRTRRASAMSLVRAIVAVLASPIDPLLGLYGAF
;
A
#
# COMPACT_ATOMS: atom_id res chain seq x y z
N MET A 1 -17.87 2.36 -26.76
CA MET A 1 -17.19 3.05 -25.66
C MET A 1 -15.85 2.33 -25.43
N ASN A 2 -14.73 2.95 -25.81
CA ASN A 2 -13.42 2.31 -25.75
C ASN A 2 -13.04 2.09 -24.28
N ARG A 3 -13.00 0.84 -23.85
CA ARG A 3 -12.28 0.45 -22.64
C ARG A 3 -10.80 0.79 -22.89
N THR A 4 -10.29 1.78 -22.21
CA THR A 4 -8.83 1.97 -22.14
C THR A 4 -8.28 0.83 -21.31
N VAL A 5 -8.03 -0.30 -21.96
CA VAL A 5 -7.25 -1.37 -21.33
C VAL A 5 -5.84 -0.80 -21.23
N PHE A 6 -5.40 -0.47 -20.02
CA PHE A 6 -4.01 -0.16 -19.77
C PHE A 6 -3.22 -1.45 -20.04
N LEU A 7 -2.72 -1.58 -21.26
CA LEU A 7 -1.80 -2.66 -21.64
C LEU A 7 -0.45 -2.35 -20.98
N LEU A 8 -0.32 -2.79 -19.74
CA LEU A 8 0.95 -2.71 -19.05
C LEU A 8 1.92 -3.73 -19.68
N PRO A 9 3.20 -3.39 -19.84
CA PRO A 9 4.20 -4.33 -20.31
C PRO A 9 4.19 -5.59 -19.42
N ALA A 10 4.34 -6.76 -20.02
CA ALA A 10 4.36 -8.03 -19.28
C ALA A 10 5.46 -8.05 -18.21
N GLN A 11 6.56 -7.35 -18.44
CA GLN A 11 7.64 -7.14 -17.48
C GLN A 11 8.02 -5.66 -17.47
N ALA A 12 8.28 -5.12 -16.29
CA ALA A 12 8.81 -3.79 -16.11
C ALA A 12 9.76 -3.76 -14.92
N SER A 13 10.84 -2.99 -15.06
CA SER A 13 11.75 -2.67 -13.96
C SER A 13 11.89 -1.15 -13.90
N TYR A 14 11.77 -0.60 -12.71
CA TYR A 14 11.83 0.84 -12.49
C TYR A 14 12.25 1.14 -11.06
N ARG A 15 12.57 2.40 -10.81
CA ARG A 15 12.90 2.90 -9.47
C ARG A 15 11.77 3.78 -8.96
N THR A 16 11.38 3.57 -7.70
CA THR A 16 10.38 4.41 -7.02
C THR A 16 10.93 5.79 -6.67
N ALA A 17 10.07 6.71 -6.31
CA ALA A 17 10.45 8.06 -5.87
C ALA A 17 11.44 8.04 -4.69
N GLY A 18 11.31 7.09 -3.77
CA GLY A 18 12.24 6.92 -2.65
C GLY A 18 13.50 6.13 -2.98
N GLY A 19 13.67 5.64 -4.22
CA GLY A 19 14.87 4.94 -4.68
C GLY A 19 14.83 3.42 -4.56
N LEU A 20 13.67 2.80 -4.32
CA LEU A 20 13.52 1.36 -4.32
C LEU A 20 13.46 0.83 -5.77
N ASP A 21 14.27 -0.17 -6.09
CA ASP A 21 14.21 -0.85 -7.37
C ASP A 21 13.09 -1.91 -7.33
N VAL A 22 12.21 -1.85 -8.32
CA VAL A 22 11.04 -2.74 -8.45
C VAL A 22 11.11 -3.49 -9.76
N ALA A 23 10.96 -4.81 -9.71
CA ALA A 23 10.70 -5.65 -10.87
C ALA A 23 9.28 -6.21 -10.77
N ARG A 24 8.48 -6.01 -11.84
CA ARG A 24 7.07 -6.41 -11.90
C ARG A 24 6.82 -7.29 -13.12
N THR A 25 6.03 -8.33 -12.92
CA THR A 25 5.48 -9.15 -14.00
C THR A 25 3.96 -9.05 -13.99
N VAL A 26 3.36 -8.89 -15.16
CA VAL A 26 1.91 -8.88 -15.36
C VAL A 26 1.53 -10.09 -16.21
N THR A 27 0.56 -10.86 -15.73
CA THR A 27 -0.05 -11.96 -16.47
C THR A 27 -1.53 -11.64 -16.69
N HIS A 28 -1.98 -11.77 -17.92
CA HIS A 28 -3.38 -11.57 -18.28
C HIS A 28 -4.12 -12.91 -18.22
N PHE A 29 -5.24 -12.92 -17.52
CA PHE A 29 -6.15 -14.06 -17.47
C PHE A 29 -7.44 -13.72 -18.21
N PRO A 30 -8.02 -14.65 -18.98
CA PRO A 30 -9.29 -14.44 -19.63
C PRO A 30 -10.47 -14.48 -18.63
N GLY A 31 -11.44 -13.58 -18.80
CA GLY A 31 -12.68 -13.57 -18.01
C GLY A 31 -12.44 -13.36 -16.52
N GLY A 32 -13.26 -14.03 -15.69
CA GLY A 32 -13.20 -13.98 -14.22
C GLY A 32 -12.13 -14.86 -13.56
N ALA A 33 -11.38 -15.65 -14.34
CA ALA A 33 -10.47 -16.68 -13.81
C ALA A 33 -9.41 -16.15 -12.83
N ALA A 34 -8.98 -14.89 -12.97
CA ALA A 34 -8.04 -14.29 -12.06
C ALA A 34 -8.67 -14.04 -10.66
N LEU A 35 -9.93 -13.65 -10.63
CA LEU A 35 -10.66 -13.42 -9.39
C LEU A 35 -10.93 -14.74 -8.68
N ASP A 36 -11.41 -15.76 -9.41
CA ASP A 36 -11.66 -17.09 -8.85
C ASP A 36 -10.38 -17.68 -8.25
N HIS A 37 -9.26 -17.57 -8.98
CA HIS A 37 -7.96 -18.02 -8.49
C HIS A 37 -7.53 -17.27 -7.22
N LEU A 38 -7.77 -15.96 -7.16
CA LEU A 38 -7.43 -15.17 -5.98
C LEU A 38 -8.30 -15.58 -4.78
N ILE A 39 -9.60 -15.82 -4.98
CA ILE A 39 -10.51 -16.28 -3.94
C ILE A 39 -10.03 -17.62 -3.37
N ASP A 40 -9.68 -18.58 -4.22
CA ASP A 40 -9.13 -19.88 -3.80
C ASP A 40 -7.83 -19.76 -2.99
N LEU A 41 -6.99 -18.77 -3.30
CA LEU A 41 -5.77 -18.50 -2.53
C LEU A 41 -6.07 -17.99 -1.12
N LEU A 42 -7.15 -17.22 -0.94
CA LEU A 42 -7.49 -16.63 0.36
C LEU A 42 -7.92 -17.66 1.40
N ASP A 43 -8.32 -18.86 1.00
CA ASP A 43 -8.59 -19.97 1.92
C ASP A 43 -7.35 -20.40 2.71
N ARG A 44 -6.15 -20.11 2.19
CA ARG A 44 -4.87 -20.60 2.72
C ARG A 44 -3.84 -19.49 2.95
N ARG A 45 -4.07 -18.30 2.42
CA ARG A 45 -3.11 -17.20 2.40
C ARG A 45 -3.75 -15.91 2.89
N ARG A 46 -2.96 -15.09 3.54
CA ARG A 46 -3.39 -13.74 3.92
C ARG A 46 -3.58 -12.89 2.67
N GLY A 47 -4.68 -12.18 2.61
CA GLY A 47 -4.99 -11.30 1.50
C GLY A 47 -6.36 -10.66 1.65
N VAL A 48 -6.81 -10.01 0.58
CA VAL A 48 -8.13 -9.38 0.52
C VAL A 48 -8.65 -9.40 -0.92
N VAL A 49 -9.95 -9.52 -1.07
CA VAL A 49 -10.70 -9.21 -2.29
C VAL A 49 -11.70 -8.11 -1.98
N LEU A 50 -11.69 -7.07 -2.79
CA LEU A 50 -12.68 -6.01 -2.79
C LEU A 50 -13.44 -6.09 -4.11
N SER A 51 -14.74 -6.39 -4.02
CA SER A 51 -15.61 -6.54 -5.20
C SER A 51 -16.69 -5.47 -5.17
N SER A 52 -16.85 -4.77 -6.28
CA SER A 52 -17.94 -3.82 -6.49
C SER A 52 -19.11 -4.55 -7.17
N GLY A 53 -20.12 -4.94 -6.39
CA GLY A 53 -21.31 -5.67 -6.89
C GLY A 53 -22.29 -4.81 -7.69
N THR A 54 -22.08 -3.50 -7.83
CA THR A 54 -23.04 -2.60 -8.46
C THR A 54 -22.44 -1.90 -9.68
N THR A 55 -22.99 -2.21 -10.85
CA THR A 55 -22.69 -1.51 -12.10
C THR A 55 -23.86 -0.59 -12.45
N VAL A 56 -23.62 0.72 -12.56
CA VAL A 56 -24.60 1.66 -13.08
C VAL A 56 -24.08 2.18 -14.43
N PRO A 57 -24.69 1.78 -15.56
CA PRO A 57 -24.23 2.20 -16.88
C PRO A 57 -24.09 3.72 -16.97
N GLY A 58 -22.90 4.20 -17.38
CA GLY A 58 -22.60 5.62 -17.55
C GLY A 58 -22.28 6.40 -16.28
N ARG A 59 -22.34 5.77 -15.08
CA ARG A 59 -22.00 6.43 -13.81
C ARG A 59 -20.92 5.72 -13.02
N TYR A 60 -21.01 4.40 -12.90
CA TYR A 60 -20.06 3.60 -12.10
C TYR A 60 -19.66 2.37 -12.90
N GLU A 61 -18.37 2.21 -13.15
CA GLU A 61 -17.81 0.93 -13.61
C GLU A 61 -17.49 0.08 -12.40
N SER A 62 -17.97 -1.17 -12.39
CA SER A 62 -17.56 -2.12 -11.38
C SER A 62 -16.17 -2.64 -11.70
N PHE A 63 -15.33 -2.72 -10.69
CA PHE A 63 -14.05 -3.39 -10.78
C PHE A 63 -13.83 -4.23 -9.52
N ASP A 64 -13.18 -5.34 -9.71
CA ASP A 64 -12.72 -6.18 -8.62
C ASP A 64 -11.22 -5.99 -8.47
N MET A 65 -10.75 -5.90 -7.24
CA MET A 65 -9.34 -5.87 -6.93
C MET A 65 -9.03 -6.74 -5.73
N GLY A 66 -7.81 -7.22 -5.66
CA GLY A 66 -7.38 -7.95 -4.49
C GLY A 66 -5.92 -8.34 -4.55
N PHE A 67 -5.46 -8.91 -3.47
CA PHE A 67 -4.10 -9.42 -3.36
C PHE A 67 -4.04 -10.61 -2.41
N ALA A 68 -3.04 -11.46 -2.60
CA ALA A 68 -2.62 -12.49 -1.66
C ALA A 68 -1.13 -12.34 -1.34
N ASP A 69 -0.71 -12.83 -0.19
CA ASP A 69 0.67 -12.76 0.33
C ASP A 69 1.23 -11.31 0.37
N PRO A 70 0.58 -10.39 1.06
CA PRO A 70 1.09 -9.03 1.20
C PRO A 70 2.49 -9.07 1.85
N PRO A 71 3.42 -8.21 1.40
CA PRO A 71 4.76 -8.19 1.98
C PRO A 71 4.81 -7.55 3.36
N LEU A 72 3.90 -6.61 3.64
CA LEU A 72 3.88 -5.84 4.88
C LEU A 72 2.51 -5.89 5.56
N ALA A 73 2.52 -5.74 6.87
CA ALA A 73 1.39 -5.33 7.67
C ALA A 73 1.74 -4.04 8.42
N LEU A 74 0.85 -3.04 8.34
CA LEU A 74 0.88 -1.83 9.16
C LEU A 74 -0.20 -1.92 10.22
N GLU A 75 0.20 -1.83 11.47
CA GLU A 75 -0.70 -1.77 12.61
C GLU A 75 -0.52 -0.42 13.33
N THR A 76 -1.62 0.22 13.69
CA THR A 76 -1.57 1.49 14.43
C THR A 76 -2.53 1.42 15.61
N VAL A 77 -2.06 1.86 16.78
CA VAL A 77 -2.88 1.99 18.00
C VAL A 77 -2.56 3.35 18.64
N GLY A 78 -3.52 4.25 18.62
CA GLY A 78 -3.30 5.62 19.09
C GLY A 78 -2.25 6.36 18.26
N THR A 79 -1.10 6.64 18.85
CA THR A 79 0.05 7.26 18.17
C THR A 79 1.15 6.26 17.83
N ARG A 80 1.06 5.03 18.30
CA ARG A 80 2.06 4.00 18.02
C ARG A 80 1.79 3.32 16.70
N PHE A 81 2.84 3.02 15.96
CA PHE A 81 2.74 2.22 14.74
C PHE A 81 3.78 1.10 14.72
N VAL A 82 3.44 0.05 14.01
CA VAL A 82 4.32 -1.09 13.75
C VAL A 82 4.15 -1.52 12.30
N LEU A 83 5.24 -1.53 11.56
CA LEU A 83 5.36 -2.19 10.27
C LEU A 83 6.02 -3.55 10.49
N LYS A 84 5.37 -4.62 10.03
CA LYS A 84 5.87 -6.00 10.13
C LYS A 84 6.10 -6.55 8.73
N ALA A 85 7.28 -7.12 8.50
CA ALA A 85 7.52 -7.94 7.32
C ALA A 85 6.75 -9.26 7.46
N LEU A 86 6.04 -9.66 6.41
CA LEU A 86 5.29 -10.91 6.35
C LEU A 86 6.00 -11.98 5.51
N ASN A 87 7.00 -11.57 4.75
CA ASN A 87 7.83 -12.45 3.91
C ASN A 87 9.14 -11.71 3.58
N THR A 88 10.03 -12.35 2.80
CA THR A 88 11.34 -11.78 2.42
C THR A 88 11.26 -10.47 1.65
N ARG A 89 10.21 -10.25 0.85
CA ARG A 89 9.96 -8.95 0.20
C ARG A 89 9.66 -7.87 1.24
N GLY A 90 8.94 -8.25 2.30
CA GLY A 90 8.65 -7.37 3.42
C GLY A 90 9.90 -6.96 4.20
N GLU A 91 10.88 -7.83 4.35
CA GLU A 91 12.17 -7.50 4.99
C GLU A 91 12.91 -6.41 4.21
N VAL A 92 12.94 -6.52 2.88
CA VAL A 92 13.51 -5.48 2.01
C VAL A 92 12.76 -4.15 2.19
N LEU A 93 11.44 -4.20 2.24
CA LEU A 93 10.62 -2.99 2.43
C LEU A 93 10.79 -2.37 3.82
N VAL A 94 10.89 -3.17 4.88
CA VAL A 94 11.17 -2.69 6.24
C VAL A 94 12.51 -1.97 6.30
N ALA A 95 13.56 -2.57 5.75
CA ALA A 95 14.89 -1.95 5.68
C ALA A 95 14.87 -0.64 4.86
N PHE A 96 14.21 -0.65 3.70
CA PHE A 96 14.06 0.53 2.84
C PHE A 96 13.31 1.65 3.54
N LEU A 97 12.15 1.36 4.14
CA LEU A 97 11.33 2.35 4.84
C LEU A 97 12.05 2.89 6.08
N GLY A 98 12.76 2.05 6.82
CA GLY A 98 13.61 2.49 7.93
C GLY A 98 14.72 3.45 7.52
N ALA A 99 15.19 3.36 6.27
CA ALA A 99 16.20 4.28 5.71
C ALA A 99 15.60 5.55 5.12
N THR A 100 14.37 5.51 4.61
CA THR A 100 13.78 6.59 3.78
C THR A 100 12.68 7.40 4.47
N LEU A 101 11.99 6.85 5.47
CA LEU A 101 11.02 7.62 6.27
C LEU A 101 11.74 8.64 7.15
N ARG A 102 11.84 9.88 6.66
CA ARG A 102 12.54 11.01 7.32
C ARG A 102 11.60 12.19 7.58
N ASP A 103 10.34 11.93 7.84
CA ASP A 103 9.36 12.96 8.17
C ASP A 103 9.41 13.24 9.68
N PRO A 104 9.56 14.52 10.10
CA PRO A 104 9.61 14.90 11.51
C PRO A 104 8.33 14.56 12.29
N ALA A 105 7.23 14.24 11.59
CA ALA A 105 6.01 13.77 12.22
C ALA A 105 6.09 12.32 12.72
N PHE A 106 7.18 11.59 12.43
CA PHE A 106 7.34 10.19 12.85
C PHE A 106 8.68 9.98 13.53
N GLU A 107 8.63 9.40 14.72
CA GLU A 107 9.78 8.95 15.47
C GLU A 107 9.93 7.44 15.36
N ILE A 108 11.01 6.97 14.75
CA ILE A 108 11.33 5.54 14.70
C ILE A 108 12.01 5.16 16.02
N THR A 109 11.41 4.23 16.76
CA THR A 109 11.92 3.78 18.06
C THR A 109 12.62 2.44 18.01
N GLU A 110 12.28 1.60 17.02
CA GLU A 110 12.87 0.28 16.86
C GLU A 110 12.97 -0.09 15.38
N THR A 111 14.09 -0.66 15.00
CA THR A 111 14.31 -1.21 13.66
C THR A 111 15.00 -2.56 13.77
N SER A 112 14.41 -3.58 13.15
CA SER A 112 15.01 -4.91 12.97
C SER A 112 14.81 -5.37 11.53
N ALA A 113 15.30 -6.55 11.17
CA ALA A 113 15.13 -7.11 9.82
C ALA A 113 13.66 -7.28 9.43
N THR A 114 12.79 -7.57 10.39
CA THR A 114 11.37 -7.90 10.14
C THR A 114 10.39 -6.87 10.70
N ARG A 115 10.88 -5.82 11.37
CA ARG A 115 10.02 -4.90 12.10
C ARG A 115 10.59 -3.48 12.11
N LEU A 116 9.70 -2.52 11.89
CA LEU A 116 9.92 -1.10 12.10
C LEU A 116 8.80 -0.58 12.99
N SER A 117 9.11 0.03 14.13
CA SER A 117 8.10 0.60 15.01
C SER A 117 8.45 2.01 15.45
N GLY A 118 7.44 2.76 15.84
CA GLY A 118 7.63 4.14 16.24
C GLY A 118 6.37 4.82 16.72
N ASN A 119 6.48 6.13 16.85
CA ASN A 119 5.42 7.01 17.29
C ASN A 119 5.08 8.06 16.24
N ILE A 120 3.81 8.41 16.16
CA ILE A 120 3.31 9.54 15.39
C ILE A 120 3.31 10.75 16.32
N LEU A 121 4.10 11.76 16.00
CA LEU A 121 4.24 12.97 16.80
C LEU A 121 3.13 13.95 16.43
N ARG A 122 2.13 14.08 17.30
CA ARG A 122 0.93 14.88 17.00
C ARG A 122 1.10 16.39 17.21
N GLY A 123 2.24 16.86 17.70
CA GLY A 123 2.42 18.26 18.05
C GLY A 123 1.50 18.73 19.18
N GLU A 124 1.52 20.03 19.49
CA GLU A 124 0.64 20.63 20.47
C GLU A 124 -0.85 20.58 20.05
N ALA A 125 -1.75 20.67 21.03
CA ALA A 125 -3.17 20.67 20.77
C ALA A 125 -3.56 21.88 19.90
N PRO A 126 -4.27 21.69 18.78
CA PRO A 126 -4.65 22.79 17.91
C PRO A 126 -5.66 23.70 18.61
N VAL A 127 -5.51 24.99 18.39
CA VAL A 127 -6.44 26.02 18.88
C VAL A 127 -7.64 26.13 17.95
N ASP A 128 -7.51 25.69 16.68
CA ASP A 128 -8.51 25.84 15.62
C ASP A 128 -8.84 24.52 14.92
N GLU A 129 -10.08 24.37 14.43
CA GLU A 129 -10.58 23.19 13.72
C GLU A 129 -9.75 22.88 12.44
N ASP A 130 -9.35 23.90 11.70
CA ASP A 130 -8.52 23.74 10.49
C ASP A 130 -7.15 23.13 10.80
N GLN A 131 -6.60 23.36 11.97
CA GLN A 131 -5.34 22.77 12.41
C GLN A 131 -5.49 21.31 12.84
N ARG A 132 -6.68 20.91 13.28
CA ARG A 132 -6.97 19.51 13.66
C ARG A 132 -6.84 18.57 12.47
N THR A 133 -7.25 19.00 11.29
CA THR A 133 -7.16 18.19 10.05
C THR A 133 -5.73 18.02 9.55
N ARG A 134 -4.81 18.91 9.92
CA ARG A 134 -3.39 18.89 9.53
C ARG A 134 -2.50 18.09 10.49
N ARG A 135 -3.04 17.62 11.61
CA ARG A 135 -2.26 16.81 12.56
C ARG A 135 -1.82 15.50 11.96
N ALA A 136 -0.60 15.11 12.30
CA ALA A 136 -0.08 13.80 11.93
C ALA A 136 -0.96 12.68 12.50
N SER A 137 -1.24 11.67 11.68
CA SER A 137 -2.13 10.56 11.96
C SER A 137 -1.61 9.28 11.30
N ALA A 138 -2.26 8.15 11.55
CA ALA A 138 -1.98 6.91 10.83
C ALA A 138 -2.04 7.11 9.31
N MET A 139 -3.01 7.92 8.82
CA MET A 139 -3.12 8.24 7.40
C MET A 139 -1.98 9.13 6.88
N SER A 140 -1.36 9.95 7.72
CA SER A 140 -0.15 10.69 7.35
C SER A 140 1.02 9.75 7.15
N LEU A 141 1.16 8.72 7.99
CA LEU A 141 2.16 7.66 7.81
C LEU A 141 1.92 6.87 6.52
N VAL A 142 0.67 6.46 6.25
CA VAL A 142 0.32 5.79 4.98
C VAL A 142 0.71 6.66 3.78
N ARG A 143 0.40 7.96 3.79
CA ARG A 143 0.78 8.89 2.72
C ARG A 143 2.29 9.00 2.54
N ALA A 144 3.05 9.06 3.64
CA ALA A 144 4.52 9.10 3.59
C ALA A 144 5.10 7.82 2.97
N ILE A 145 4.56 6.66 3.33
CA ILE A 145 4.94 5.37 2.72
C ILE A 145 4.60 5.36 1.22
N VAL A 146 3.39 5.77 0.85
CA VAL A 146 2.96 5.85 -0.55
C VAL A 146 3.89 6.78 -1.33
N ALA A 147 4.26 7.94 -0.77
CA ALA A 147 5.10 8.90 -1.46
C ALA A 147 6.48 8.35 -1.83
N VAL A 148 7.12 7.58 -0.94
CA VAL A 148 8.43 6.97 -1.24
C VAL A 148 8.33 5.74 -2.15
N LEU A 149 7.17 5.06 -2.17
CA LEU A 149 6.91 3.93 -3.05
C LEU A 149 6.31 4.33 -4.41
N ALA A 150 5.86 5.56 -4.57
CA ALA A 150 5.23 6.03 -5.81
C ALA A 150 6.17 5.90 -7.00
N SER A 151 5.59 5.59 -8.16
CA SER A 151 6.29 5.58 -9.44
C SER A 151 5.39 6.19 -10.53
N PRO A 152 5.91 7.13 -11.33
CA PRO A 152 5.18 7.65 -12.48
C PRO A 152 5.09 6.63 -13.64
N ILE A 153 5.92 5.61 -13.62
CA ILE A 153 5.99 4.57 -14.67
C ILE A 153 4.93 3.50 -14.45
N ASP A 154 4.58 3.23 -13.18
CA ASP A 154 3.60 2.20 -12.85
C ASP A 154 2.45 2.79 -12.01
N PRO A 155 1.32 3.12 -12.67
CA PRO A 155 0.16 3.69 -11.97
C PRO A 155 -0.56 2.66 -11.07
N LEU A 156 -0.25 1.37 -11.20
CA LEU A 156 -0.82 0.31 -10.38
C LEU A 156 0.03 -0.01 -9.15
N LEU A 157 1.25 0.55 -9.05
CA LEU A 157 2.03 0.42 -7.83
C LEU A 157 1.44 1.31 -6.75
N GLY A 158 0.90 0.70 -5.71
CA GLY A 158 0.27 1.41 -4.61
C GLY A 158 0.25 0.59 -3.33
N LEU A 159 -0.21 1.23 -2.27
CA LEU A 159 -0.57 0.56 -1.04
C LEU A 159 -2.03 0.13 -1.13
N TYR A 160 -2.23 -1.17 -1.14
CA TYR A 160 -3.56 -1.78 -1.12
C TYR A 160 -3.74 -2.49 0.21
N GLY A 161 -4.88 -2.27 0.87
CA GLY A 161 -5.13 -2.87 2.16
C GLY A 161 -6.57 -2.72 2.62
N ALA A 162 -6.90 -3.40 3.70
CA ALA A 162 -8.12 -3.22 4.46
C ALA A 162 -7.78 -2.60 5.81
N PHE A 163 -8.65 -1.70 6.27
CA PHE A 163 -8.50 -0.94 7.52
C PHE A 163 -9.64 -1.28 8.47
#